data_6be8a46d3221b718262cfdab8a704000
#
_entry.id   6be8a46d3221b718262cfdab8a704000
#
_cell.length_a   1.000
_cell.length_b   1.000
_cell.length_c   1.000
_cell.angle_alpha   90.00
_cell.angle_beta   90.00
_cell.angle_gamma   90.00
#
_symmetry.space_group_name_H-M   'P 1'
#
loop_
_entity.id
_entity.type
_entity.pdbx_description
1 polymer ?
#
loop_
_entity_poly.entity_id
_entity_poly.type
_entity_poly.pdbx_seq_one_letter_code
_entity_poly.pdbx_strand_id
1 'polypeptide(L)'
;SHALGQNFSRMFDITVQDPKASDEVRGKPEGRLFLWQNSWGLSTRTIGVMVMVHGDDKGLVMPPRVSQVQVVIVPCGLGVKVSQEVKDAVNKLCSDTEAQLRGAGIRAHADLRDNYNPGFKFNDWELRGVPLRIEVGPKDYENKSAVAVRRDTGAKASLPIDSLVQRVPELLDSIHGDMLAKADAQFRDHRKVVLTWDEFTPTLNEKNHVIIPWCEDSECEDDIKDRSARISLAGEAQDERAPSMGAKSLCIPFDQSPYPPIEGHKCPQCGKPAKCWTMFGRSY
;
A
#
# COMPACT_ATOMS: atom_id res chain seq x y z
N SER A 1 1.14 8.37 -10.84
CA SER A 1 1.87 9.37 -11.66
C SER A 1 1.82 8.98 -13.13
N HIS A 2 1.65 9.97 -14.02
CA HIS A 2 1.69 9.78 -15.47
C HIS A 2 2.79 10.69 -16.03
N ALA A 3 3.78 10.09 -16.69
CA ALA A 3 4.75 10.83 -17.46
C ALA A 3 4.12 11.21 -18.81
N LEU A 4 3.74 12.46 -18.97
CA LEU A 4 3.06 12.97 -20.16
C LEU A 4 4.05 13.43 -21.24
N GLY A 5 5.34 13.50 -20.90
CA GLY A 5 6.38 13.99 -21.80
C GLY A 5 6.08 15.41 -22.32
N GLN A 6 6.25 15.61 -23.60
CA GLN A 6 5.95 16.88 -24.31
C GLN A 6 4.68 16.80 -25.19
N ASN A 7 3.86 15.75 -25.06
CA ASN A 7 2.72 15.54 -25.95
C ASN A 7 1.72 16.68 -25.85
N PHE A 8 1.28 17.04 -24.65
CA PHE A 8 0.33 18.13 -24.45
C PHE A 8 0.96 19.51 -24.66
N SER A 9 2.22 19.70 -24.28
CA SER A 9 2.88 20.96 -24.49
C SER A 9 3.04 21.28 -25.98
N ARG A 10 3.31 20.30 -26.83
CA ARG A 10 3.32 20.46 -28.28
C ARG A 10 1.92 20.69 -28.84
N MET A 11 0.92 19.96 -28.35
CA MET A 11 -0.48 20.08 -28.82
C MET A 11 -1.07 21.46 -28.51
N PHE A 12 -0.74 22.04 -27.35
CA PHE A 12 -1.28 23.31 -26.88
C PHE A 12 -0.30 24.49 -26.97
N ASP A 13 0.84 24.28 -27.63
CA ASP A 13 1.92 25.28 -27.78
C ASP A 13 2.39 25.88 -26.43
N ILE A 14 2.55 25.02 -25.43
CA ILE A 14 3.00 25.44 -24.11
C ILE A 14 4.54 25.43 -24.08
N THR A 15 5.12 26.59 -24.16
CA THR A 15 6.56 26.79 -24.29
C THR A 15 7.13 27.73 -23.22
N VAL A 16 8.41 27.58 -22.96
CA VAL A 16 9.19 28.53 -22.14
C VAL A 16 10.40 29.02 -22.93
N GLN A 17 10.91 30.20 -22.57
CA GLN A 17 12.16 30.69 -23.11
C GLN A 17 13.30 29.75 -22.68
N ASP A 18 14.10 29.27 -23.64
CA ASP A 18 15.31 28.52 -23.33
C ASP A 18 16.33 29.43 -22.62
N PRO A 19 16.71 29.15 -21.37
CA PRO A 19 17.72 29.96 -20.67
C PRO A 19 19.09 29.91 -21.31
N LYS A 20 19.35 28.92 -22.17
CA LYS A 20 20.60 28.75 -22.90
C LYS A 20 20.55 29.32 -24.32
N ALA A 21 19.42 29.85 -24.74
CA ALA A 21 19.28 30.44 -26.07
C ALA A 21 20.18 31.68 -26.22
N SER A 22 20.79 31.81 -27.40
CA SER A 22 21.57 33.01 -27.76
C SER A 22 20.67 34.25 -27.79
N ASP A 23 21.28 35.43 -27.64
CA ASP A 23 20.53 36.69 -27.69
C ASP A 23 19.82 36.91 -29.04
N GLU A 24 20.34 36.33 -30.12
CA GLU A 24 19.76 36.42 -31.47
C GLU A 24 18.40 35.73 -31.60
N VAL A 25 18.15 34.65 -30.87
CA VAL A 25 16.91 33.85 -30.88
C VAL A 25 16.04 34.06 -29.64
N ARG A 26 16.54 34.83 -28.66
CA ARG A 26 15.78 35.15 -27.45
C ARG A 26 14.48 35.90 -27.80
N GLY A 27 13.35 35.41 -27.31
CA GLY A 27 12.03 35.93 -27.61
C GLY A 27 11.43 35.44 -28.91
N LYS A 28 12.18 34.74 -29.77
CA LYS A 28 11.69 34.10 -30.99
C LYS A 28 11.26 32.66 -30.74
N PRO A 29 10.44 32.04 -31.63
CA PRO A 29 10.04 30.63 -31.49
C PRO A 29 11.23 29.65 -31.36
N GLU A 30 12.32 29.92 -32.09
CA GLU A 30 13.53 29.09 -32.12
C GLU A 30 14.27 29.07 -30.76
N GLY A 31 14.06 30.10 -29.94
CA GLY A 31 14.60 30.19 -28.58
C GLY A 31 13.68 29.64 -27.51
N ARG A 32 12.68 28.84 -27.85
CA ARG A 32 11.70 28.27 -26.90
C ARG A 32 11.83 26.77 -26.80
N LEU A 33 11.54 26.28 -25.60
CA LEU A 33 11.48 24.84 -25.29
C LEU A 33 10.04 24.45 -24.92
N PHE A 34 9.57 23.32 -25.43
CA PHE A 34 8.34 22.72 -24.96
C PHE A 34 8.51 22.14 -23.57
N LEU A 35 7.52 22.31 -22.72
CA LEU A 35 7.54 21.84 -21.35
C LEU A 35 7.40 20.31 -21.27
N TRP A 36 8.16 19.70 -20.37
CA TRP A 36 7.91 18.35 -19.91
C TRP A 36 6.84 18.38 -18.85
N GLN A 37 5.88 17.46 -18.95
CA GLN A 37 4.72 17.43 -18.09
C GLN A 37 4.57 16.08 -17.44
N ASN A 38 4.09 16.09 -16.20
CA ASN A 38 3.60 14.91 -15.52
C ASN A 38 2.23 15.21 -14.88
N SER A 39 1.47 14.16 -14.60
CA SER A 39 0.19 14.25 -13.93
C SER A 39 0.17 13.33 -12.73
N TRP A 40 -0.34 13.81 -11.61
CA TRP A 40 -0.50 13.03 -10.41
C TRP A 40 -1.97 12.96 -10.07
N GLY A 41 -2.46 11.73 -9.85
CA GLY A 41 -3.85 11.49 -9.50
C GLY A 41 -3.98 10.29 -8.59
N LEU A 42 -5.00 10.35 -7.73
CA LEU A 42 -5.42 9.29 -6.84
C LEU A 42 -6.90 9.01 -7.11
N SER A 43 -7.25 7.76 -7.36
CA SER A 43 -8.63 7.34 -7.54
C SER A 43 -9.09 6.41 -6.41
N THR A 44 -10.38 6.15 -6.33
CA THR A 44 -10.98 5.20 -5.38
C THR A 44 -10.45 3.78 -5.53
N ARG A 45 -9.83 3.44 -6.68
CA ARG A 45 -9.13 2.15 -6.88
C ARG A 45 -8.05 1.90 -5.83
N THR A 46 -7.43 2.95 -5.30
CA THR A 46 -6.41 2.83 -4.24
C THR A 46 -6.96 2.19 -2.97
N ILE A 47 -8.25 2.38 -2.67
CA ILE A 47 -8.93 1.70 -1.55
C ILE A 47 -8.94 0.19 -1.80
N GLY A 48 -9.31 -0.24 -3.02
CA GLY A 48 -9.28 -1.65 -3.41
C GLY A 48 -7.88 -2.26 -3.32
N VAL A 49 -6.86 -1.53 -3.78
CA VAL A 49 -5.44 -1.96 -3.66
C VAL A 49 -5.05 -2.12 -2.19
N MET A 50 -5.40 -1.17 -1.32
CA MET A 50 -5.13 -1.27 0.12
C MET A 50 -5.77 -2.53 0.73
N VAL A 51 -7.02 -2.82 0.37
CA VAL A 51 -7.72 -4.03 0.85
C VAL A 51 -7.02 -5.31 0.37
N MET A 52 -6.64 -5.37 -0.91
CA MET A 52 -5.95 -6.54 -1.47
C MET A 52 -4.56 -6.76 -0.87
N VAL A 53 -3.83 -5.68 -0.56
CA VAL A 53 -2.46 -5.77 -0.01
C VAL A 53 -2.46 -6.14 1.48
N HIS A 54 -3.40 -5.60 2.25
CA HIS A 54 -3.35 -5.70 3.72
C HIS A 54 -4.44 -6.58 4.32
N GLY A 55 -5.57 -6.81 3.63
CA GLY A 55 -6.67 -7.63 4.13
C GLY A 55 -6.29 -9.08 4.37
N ASP A 56 -7.04 -9.76 5.23
CA ASP A 56 -6.91 -11.18 5.53
C ASP A 56 -8.29 -11.86 5.55
N ASP A 57 -8.34 -13.16 5.87
CA ASP A 57 -9.58 -13.95 5.91
C ASP A 57 -10.57 -13.50 7.00
N LYS A 58 -10.14 -12.63 7.92
CA LYS A 58 -10.97 -12.06 8.98
C LYS A 58 -11.56 -10.70 8.62
N GLY A 59 -11.15 -10.11 7.51
CA GLY A 59 -11.66 -8.84 7.02
C GLY A 59 -10.58 -7.80 6.71
N LEU A 60 -10.93 -6.53 6.89
CA LEU A 60 -10.02 -5.42 6.64
C LEU A 60 -8.86 -5.40 7.66
N VAL A 61 -7.69 -4.96 7.20
CA VAL A 61 -6.56 -4.55 8.05
C VAL A 61 -6.17 -3.15 7.62
N MET A 62 -6.64 -2.16 8.38
CA MET A 62 -6.49 -0.76 7.99
C MET A 62 -5.17 -0.18 8.50
N PRO A 63 -4.35 0.42 7.61
CA PRO A 63 -3.21 1.18 8.07
C PRO A 63 -3.65 2.29 9.05
N PRO A 64 -2.99 2.47 10.20
CA PRO A 64 -3.45 3.40 11.23
C PRO A 64 -3.72 4.83 10.76
N ARG A 65 -2.92 5.34 9.80
CA ARG A 65 -3.07 6.70 9.28
C ARG A 65 -4.34 6.91 8.47
N VAL A 66 -4.85 5.85 7.80
CA VAL A 66 -6.07 5.90 6.96
C VAL A 66 -7.31 5.42 7.70
N SER A 67 -7.19 4.68 8.79
CA SER A 67 -8.33 4.14 9.53
C SER A 67 -9.20 5.25 10.10
N GLN A 68 -10.52 5.19 9.88
CA GLN A 68 -11.47 6.13 10.47
C GLN A 68 -11.49 6.05 12.01
N VAL A 69 -11.41 4.83 12.55
CA VAL A 69 -11.22 4.55 13.98
C VAL A 69 -9.87 3.87 14.12
N GLN A 70 -8.94 4.52 14.81
CA GLN A 70 -7.59 3.98 15.05
C GLN A 70 -7.57 3.02 16.23
N VAL A 71 -8.38 3.32 17.23
CA VAL A 71 -8.44 2.56 18.48
C VAL A 71 -9.90 2.35 18.87
N VAL A 72 -10.28 1.11 19.11
CA VAL A 72 -11.55 0.79 19.76
C VAL A 72 -11.29 0.33 21.19
N ILE A 73 -12.08 0.83 22.14
CA ILE A 73 -12.02 0.44 23.55
C ILE A 73 -13.26 -0.37 23.85
N VAL A 74 -13.08 -1.59 24.32
CA VAL A 74 -14.21 -2.51 24.55
C VAL A 74 -14.19 -3.00 26.00
N PRO A 75 -15.26 -2.72 26.76
CA PRO A 75 -15.44 -3.31 28.08
C PRO A 75 -15.70 -4.81 27.98
N CYS A 76 -15.01 -5.60 28.80
CA CYS A 76 -15.03 -7.06 28.78
C CYS A 76 -15.40 -7.63 30.14
N GLY A 77 -15.89 -8.87 30.16
CA GLY A 77 -16.11 -9.61 31.41
C GLY A 77 -17.22 -9.08 32.32
N LEU A 78 -18.09 -8.20 31.81
CA LEU A 78 -19.20 -7.58 32.56
C LEU A 78 -20.46 -8.50 32.63
N GLY A 79 -20.26 -9.75 33.01
CA GLY A 79 -21.34 -10.73 33.11
C GLY A 79 -22.31 -10.46 34.25
N VAL A 80 -23.32 -11.35 34.39
CA VAL A 80 -24.41 -11.22 35.39
C VAL A 80 -23.89 -11.20 36.84
N LYS A 81 -22.74 -11.83 37.09
CA LYS A 81 -22.13 -11.90 38.44
C LYS A 81 -21.39 -10.63 38.86
N VAL A 82 -21.19 -9.69 37.97
CA VAL A 82 -20.50 -8.42 38.27
C VAL A 82 -21.52 -7.42 38.76
N SER A 83 -21.20 -6.71 39.87
CA SER A 83 -22.09 -5.67 40.40
C SER A 83 -22.28 -4.51 39.44
N GLN A 84 -23.41 -3.82 39.53
CA GLN A 84 -23.69 -2.68 38.64
C GLN A 84 -22.65 -1.56 38.82
N GLU A 85 -22.23 -1.33 40.05
CA GLU A 85 -21.20 -0.32 40.38
C GLU A 85 -19.87 -0.57 39.63
N VAL A 86 -19.43 -1.84 39.55
CA VAL A 86 -18.22 -2.20 38.82
C VAL A 86 -18.43 -2.05 37.30
N LYS A 87 -19.61 -2.41 36.78
CA LYS A 87 -19.95 -2.23 35.37
C LYS A 87 -19.90 -0.74 35.00
N ASP A 88 -20.49 0.11 35.83
CA ASP A 88 -20.53 1.55 35.59
C ASP A 88 -19.12 2.16 35.67
N ALA A 89 -18.30 1.69 36.62
CA ALA A 89 -16.90 2.11 36.77
C ALA A 89 -16.05 1.73 35.55
N VAL A 90 -16.16 0.49 35.03
CA VAL A 90 -15.43 0.05 33.82
C VAL A 90 -15.92 0.82 32.58
N ASN A 91 -17.22 1.00 32.40
CA ASN A 91 -17.75 1.79 31.29
C ASN A 91 -17.29 3.24 31.34
N LYS A 92 -17.29 3.83 32.53
CA LYS A 92 -16.76 5.19 32.75
C LYS A 92 -15.30 5.25 32.38
N LEU A 93 -14.46 4.29 32.83
CA LEU A 93 -13.05 4.24 32.48
C LEU A 93 -12.83 4.14 30.97
N CYS A 94 -13.62 3.34 30.25
CA CYS A 94 -13.56 3.25 28.80
C CYS A 94 -13.90 4.60 28.13
N SER A 95 -14.93 5.31 28.61
CA SER A 95 -15.30 6.65 28.11
C SER A 95 -14.24 7.69 28.42
N ASP A 96 -13.69 7.69 29.62
CA ASP A 96 -12.62 8.61 30.03
C ASP A 96 -11.35 8.37 29.18
N THR A 97 -11.01 7.11 28.91
CA THR A 97 -9.88 6.71 28.03
C THR A 97 -10.13 7.18 26.60
N GLU A 98 -11.34 7.01 26.06
CA GLU A 98 -11.69 7.57 24.74
C GLU A 98 -11.45 9.08 24.70
N ALA A 99 -11.95 9.81 25.68
CA ALA A 99 -11.82 11.26 25.75
C ALA A 99 -10.35 11.70 25.82
N GLN A 100 -9.53 11.02 26.62
CA GLN A 100 -8.10 11.30 26.72
C GLN A 100 -7.35 11.04 25.41
N LEU A 101 -7.59 9.90 24.75
CA LEU A 101 -6.97 9.56 23.47
C LEU A 101 -7.41 10.53 22.36
N ARG A 102 -8.69 10.93 22.35
CA ARG A 102 -9.19 11.94 21.39
C ARG A 102 -8.57 13.30 21.65
N GLY A 103 -8.41 13.67 22.91
CA GLY A 103 -7.68 14.89 23.30
C GLY A 103 -6.23 14.91 22.83
N ALA A 104 -5.61 13.73 22.70
CA ALA A 104 -4.27 13.54 22.14
C ALA A 104 -4.26 13.42 20.61
N GLY A 105 -5.37 13.66 19.92
CA GLY A 105 -5.46 13.62 18.45
C GLY A 105 -5.68 12.23 17.87
N ILE A 106 -5.96 11.20 18.67
CA ILE A 106 -6.22 9.83 18.23
C ILE A 106 -7.70 9.64 17.95
N ARG A 107 -8.04 9.04 16.81
CA ARG A 107 -9.42 8.67 16.46
C ARG A 107 -9.84 7.42 17.24
N ALA A 108 -10.15 7.61 18.53
CA ALA A 108 -10.61 6.55 19.43
C ALA A 108 -12.12 6.48 19.49
N HIS A 109 -12.66 5.27 19.79
CA HIS A 109 -14.08 5.02 20.02
C HIS A 109 -14.27 3.97 21.12
N ALA A 110 -15.09 4.28 22.14
CA ALA A 110 -15.50 3.31 23.16
C ALA A 110 -16.80 2.62 22.76
N ASP A 111 -16.76 1.31 22.56
CA ASP A 111 -17.93 0.51 22.22
C ASP A 111 -18.67 0.06 23.47
N LEU A 112 -19.54 0.93 23.97
CA LEU A 112 -20.32 0.69 25.18
C LEU A 112 -21.70 0.05 24.92
N ARG A 113 -21.96 -0.45 23.69
CA ARG A 113 -23.22 -1.13 23.37
C ARG A 113 -23.46 -2.28 24.36
N ASP A 114 -24.61 -2.32 25.01
CA ASP A 114 -24.96 -3.32 26.00
C ASP A 114 -25.68 -4.55 25.45
N ASN A 115 -26.25 -4.42 24.24
CA ASN A 115 -26.99 -5.46 23.52
C ASN A 115 -26.11 -6.48 22.78
N TYR A 116 -24.77 -6.31 22.81
CA TYR A 116 -23.83 -7.23 22.18
C TYR A 116 -22.79 -7.72 23.20
N ASN A 117 -22.44 -9.01 23.12
CA ASN A 117 -21.36 -9.54 23.93
C ASN A 117 -19.97 -9.09 23.41
N PRO A 118 -18.93 -9.14 24.24
CA PRO A 118 -17.58 -8.71 23.84
C PRO A 118 -17.04 -9.44 22.60
N GLY A 119 -17.32 -10.73 22.44
CA GLY A 119 -16.88 -11.50 21.28
C GLY A 119 -17.46 -10.98 19.97
N PHE A 120 -18.74 -10.62 19.96
CA PHE A 120 -19.36 -9.98 18.77
C PHE A 120 -18.69 -8.64 18.47
N LYS A 121 -18.48 -7.79 19.49
CA LYS A 121 -17.81 -6.49 19.31
C LYS A 121 -16.39 -6.66 18.75
N PHE A 122 -15.65 -7.64 19.24
CA PHE A 122 -14.31 -7.95 18.72
C PHE A 122 -14.34 -8.30 17.24
N ASN A 123 -15.24 -9.21 16.85
CA ASN A 123 -15.38 -9.62 15.45
C ASN A 123 -15.86 -8.47 14.56
N ASP A 124 -16.81 -7.65 15.03
CA ASP A 124 -17.30 -6.48 14.28
C ASP A 124 -16.17 -5.49 13.98
N TRP A 125 -15.37 -5.15 14.98
CA TRP A 125 -14.24 -4.22 14.82
C TRP A 125 -13.04 -4.83 14.10
N GLU A 126 -12.84 -6.15 14.25
CA GLU A 126 -11.82 -6.90 13.50
C GLU A 126 -12.16 -6.93 12.01
N LEU A 127 -13.42 -7.20 11.65
CA LEU A 127 -13.91 -7.15 10.27
C LEU A 127 -13.71 -5.76 9.63
N ARG A 128 -13.97 -4.69 10.39
CA ARG A 128 -13.77 -3.30 9.96
C ARG A 128 -12.29 -2.89 9.88
N GLY A 129 -11.39 -3.74 10.36
CA GLY A 129 -9.94 -3.54 10.29
C GLY A 129 -9.39 -2.47 11.21
N VAL A 130 -10.05 -2.21 12.35
CA VAL A 130 -9.55 -1.24 13.34
C VAL A 130 -8.17 -1.68 13.84
N PRO A 131 -7.13 -0.83 13.71
CA PRO A 131 -5.73 -1.23 13.96
C PRO A 131 -5.44 -1.72 15.36
N LEU A 132 -6.05 -1.10 16.36
CA LEU A 132 -5.79 -1.40 17.77
C LEU A 132 -7.09 -1.53 18.55
N ARG A 133 -7.22 -2.62 19.32
CA ARG A 133 -8.30 -2.81 20.27
C ARG A 133 -7.73 -2.74 21.69
N ILE A 134 -8.37 -1.98 22.56
CA ILE A 134 -8.10 -1.90 24.00
C ILE A 134 -9.24 -2.63 24.72
N GLU A 135 -8.90 -3.67 25.47
CA GLU A 135 -9.83 -4.45 26.26
C GLU A 135 -9.69 -4.05 27.73
N VAL A 136 -10.82 -3.79 28.41
CA VAL A 136 -10.84 -3.40 29.83
C VAL A 136 -11.90 -4.25 30.55
N GLY A 137 -11.48 -5.09 31.48
CA GLY A 137 -12.34 -5.87 32.34
C GLY A 137 -12.28 -5.44 33.81
N PRO A 138 -13.09 -6.08 34.70
CA PRO A 138 -13.06 -5.80 36.14
C PRO A 138 -11.67 -5.98 36.77
N LYS A 139 -10.92 -7.01 36.38
CA LYS A 139 -9.55 -7.24 36.86
C LYS A 139 -8.58 -6.18 36.35
N ASP A 140 -8.77 -5.75 35.10
CA ASP A 140 -7.94 -4.68 34.51
C ASP A 140 -8.21 -3.36 35.23
N TYR A 141 -9.48 -3.08 35.56
CA TYR A 141 -9.87 -1.91 36.34
C TYR A 141 -9.19 -1.91 37.72
N GLU A 142 -9.24 -3.03 38.46
CA GLU A 142 -8.59 -3.20 39.76
C GLU A 142 -7.06 -3.01 39.67
N ASN A 143 -6.44 -3.55 38.64
CA ASN A 143 -4.98 -3.51 38.43
C ASN A 143 -4.53 -2.21 37.74
N LYS A 144 -5.43 -1.30 37.39
CA LYS A 144 -5.16 -0.07 36.61
C LYS A 144 -4.40 -0.38 35.30
N SER A 145 -4.80 -1.45 34.63
CA SER A 145 -4.23 -1.91 33.36
C SER A 145 -5.30 -2.05 32.29
N ALA A 146 -4.88 -2.22 31.07
CA ALA A 146 -5.72 -2.55 29.90
C ALA A 146 -4.94 -3.48 28.97
N VAL A 147 -5.65 -4.30 28.21
CA VAL A 147 -5.00 -5.20 27.24
C VAL A 147 -5.13 -4.57 25.85
N ALA A 148 -3.99 -4.23 25.24
CA ALA A 148 -3.91 -3.77 23.86
C ALA A 148 -3.73 -4.95 22.92
N VAL A 149 -4.55 -5.04 21.87
CA VAL A 149 -4.54 -6.13 20.88
C VAL A 149 -4.38 -5.52 19.48
N ARG A 150 -3.30 -5.89 18.79
CA ARG A 150 -3.03 -5.45 17.42
C ARG A 150 -3.88 -6.25 16.43
N ARG A 151 -4.45 -5.57 15.42
CA ARG A 151 -5.22 -6.21 14.35
C ARG A 151 -4.35 -6.98 13.37
N ASP A 152 -3.19 -6.44 13.03
CA ASP A 152 -2.29 -6.97 12.00
C ASP A 152 -1.59 -8.27 12.37
N THR A 153 -1.27 -8.45 13.65
CA THR A 153 -0.53 -9.62 14.15
C THR A 153 -1.29 -10.46 15.18
N GLY A 154 -2.35 -9.89 15.78
CA GLY A 154 -3.04 -10.48 16.92
C GLY A 154 -2.25 -10.39 18.23
N ALA A 155 -1.09 -9.76 18.25
CA ALA A 155 -0.26 -9.64 19.46
C ALA A 155 -0.99 -8.85 20.53
N LYS A 156 -0.81 -9.33 21.80
CA LYS A 156 -1.42 -8.74 22.99
C LYS A 156 -0.35 -8.21 23.92
N ALA A 157 -0.60 -7.03 24.48
CA ALA A 157 0.24 -6.41 25.49
C ALA A 157 -0.61 -5.83 26.62
N SER A 158 -0.24 -6.07 27.87
CA SER A 158 -0.85 -5.38 29.00
C SER A 158 -0.15 -4.03 29.23
N LEU A 159 -0.92 -2.97 29.32
CA LEU A 159 -0.43 -1.60 29.46
C LEU A 159 -1.07 -0.94 30.72
N PRO A 160 -0.31 -0.18 31.48
CA PRO A 160 -0.90 0.69 32.52
C PRO A 160 -1.85 1.73 31.88
N ILE A 161 -3.01 1.94 32.46
CA ILE A 161 -4.01 2.87 31.95
C ILE A 161 -3.43 4.31 31.83
N ASP A 162 -2.68 4.74 32.82
CA ASP A 162 -2.07 6.08 32.84
C ASP A 162 -1.05 6.28 31.70
N SER A 163 -0.52 5.21 31.13
CA SER A 163 0.43 5.26 30.02
C SER A 163 -0.21 5.22 28.63
N LEU A 164 -1.52 4.98 28.51
CA LEU A 164 -2.19 4.79 27.23
C LEU A 164 -2.03 5.95 26.26
N VAL A 165 -2.13 7.18 26.77
CA VAL A 165 -1.98 8.40 25.95
C VAL A 165 -0.61 8.47 25.28
N GLN A 166 0.44 7.97 25.94
CA GLN A 166 1.79 7.92 25.38
C GLN A 166 2.02 6.67 24.53
N ARG A 167 1.59 5.50 25.02
CA ARG A 167 1.91 4.20 24.39
C ARG A 167 1.09 3.91 23.13
N VAL A 168 -0.15 4.40 23.07
CA VAL A 168 -1.02 4.15 21.91
C VAL A 168 -0.48 4.75 20.62
N PRO A 169 0.00 6.02 20.57
CA PRO A 169 0.65 6.55 19.37
C PRO A 169 1.85 5.71 18.91
N GLU A 170 2.71 5.29 19.84
CA GLU A 170 3.89 4.46 19.56
C GLU A 170 3.47 3.11 18.94
N LEU A 171 2.42 2.48 19.48
CA LEU A 171 1.87 1.23 18.93
C LEU A 171 1.28 1.44 17.53
N LEU A 172 0.54 2.52 17.31
CA LEU A 172 -0.02 2.82 15.99
C LEU A 172 1.08 3.07 14.94
N ASP A 173 2.15 3.78 15.32
CA ASP A 173 3.29 3.99 14.43
C ASP A 173 4.04 2.68 14.16
N SER A 174 4.22 1.82 15.18
CA SER A 174 4.79 0.48 14.98
C SER A 174 3.93 -0.37 14.04
N ILE A 175 2.60 -0.42 14.24
CA ILE A 175 1.68 -1.13 13.35
C ILE A 175 1.83 -0.63 11.91
N HIS A 176 1.87 0.68 11.72
CA HIS A 176 2.02 1.28 10.39
C HIS A 176 3.35 0.91 9.72
N GLY A 177 4.44 0.97 10.49
CA GLY A 177 5.77 0.58 10.02
C GLY A 177 5.88 -0.91 9.65
N ASP A 178 5.33 -1.78 10.51
CA ASP A 178 5.35 -3.24 10.29
C ASP A 178 4.50 -3.63 9.08
N MET A 179 3.34 -3.00 8.88
CA MET A 179 2.50 -3.21 7.69
C MET A 179 3.24 -2.79 6.40
N LEU A 180 3.93 -1.64 6.43
CA LEU A 180 4.74 -1.18 5.30
C LEU A 180 5.90 -2.14 5.03
N ALA A 181 6.64 -2.53 6.07
CA ALA A 181 7.77 -3.44 5.94
C ALA A 181 7.36 -4.80 5.36
N LYS A 182 6.22 -5.34 5.80
CA LYS A 182 5.66 -6.58 5.26
C LYS A 182 5.32 -6.44 3.76
N ALA A 183 4.64 -5.36 3.37
CA ALA A 183 4.27 -5.13 1.98
C ALA A 183 5.52 -4.90 1.09
N ASP A 184 6.52 -4.16 1.57
CA ASP A 184 7.78 -3.93 0.87
C ASP A 184 8.57 -5.24 0.67
N ALA A 185 8.64 -6.09 1.71
CA ALA A 185 9.27 -7.40 1.60
C ALA A 185 8.60 -8.26 0.52
N GLN A 186 7.26 -8.35 0.52
CA GLN A 186 6.49 -9.06 -0.49
C GLN A 186 6.74 -8.50 -1.89
N PHE A 187 6.76 -7.18 -2.05
CA PHE A 187 7.04 -6.53 -3.33
C PHE A 187 8.44 -6.87 -3.84
N ARG A 188 9.45 -6.86 -2.97
CA ARG A 188 10.83 -7.23 -3.33
C ARG A 188 10.94 -8.70 -3.72
N ASP A 189 10.27 -9.59 -2.99
CA ASP A 189 10.28 -11.03 -3.26
C ASP A 189 9.66 -11.36 -4.61
N HIS A 190 8.66 -10.59 -5.06
CA HIS A 190 8.00 -10.75 -6.34
C HIS A 190 8.61 -9.92 -7.48
N ARG A 191 9.75 -9.29 -7.27
CA ARG A 191 10.49 -8.54 -8.29
C ARG A 191 11.71 -9.34 -8.73
N LYS A 192 11.67 -9.93 -9.94
CA LYS A 192 12.68 -10.83 -10.47
C LYS A 192 13.44 -10.19 -11.63
N VAL A 193 14.76 -10.35 -11.64
CA VAL A 193 15.60 -9.97 -12.78
C VAL A 193 15.60 -11.10 -13.79
N VAL A 194 15.32 -10.80 -15.05
CA VAL A 194 15.23 -11.76 -16.14
C VAL A 194 16.04 -11.26 -17.33
N LEU A 195 16.84 -12.12 -17.91
CA LEU A 195 17.77 -11.76 -18.98
C LEU A 195 17.35 -12.33 -20.35
N THR A 196 16.51 -13.34 -20.36
CA THR A 196 16.08 -14.04 -21.58
C THR A 196 14.57 -13.95 -21.76
N TRP A 197 14.13 -14.05 -23.03
CA TRP A 197 12.71 -14.07 -23.33
C TRP A 197 12.02 -15.35 -22.80
N ASP A 198 12.73 -16.46 -22.81
CA ASP A 198 12.18 -17.75 -22.38
C ASP A 198 11.84 -17.77 -20.88
N GLU A 199 12.53 -16.98 -20.08
CA GLU A 199 12.24 -16.78 -18.64
C GLU A 199 11.16 -15.73 -18.39
N PHE A 200 10.95 -14.80 -19.32
CA PHE A 200 10.09 -13.61 -19.12
C PHE A 200 8.64 -13.98 -18.82
N THR A 201 8.00 -14.72 -19.72
CA THR A 201 6.58 -15.07 -19.58
C THR A 201 6.31 -16.06 -18.43
N PRO A 202 7.12 -17.13 -18.23
CA PRO A 202 6.96 -18.00 -17.06
C PRO A 202 7.05 -17.24 -15.74
N THR A 203 8.03 -16.36 -15.58
CA THR A 203 8.19 -15.56 -14.36
C THR A 203 6.98 -14.66 -14.11
N LEU A 204 6.41 -14.05 -15.14
CA LEU A 204 5.16 -13.27 -15.03
C LEU A 204 3.95 -14.15 -14.65
N ASN A 205 3.90 -15.40 -15.13
CA ASN A 205 2.82 -16.33 -14.82
C ASN A 205 2.83 -16.75 -13.34
N GLU A 206 4.00 -16.74 -12.70
CA GLU A 206 4.17 -16.93 -11.25
C GLU A 206 3.77 -15.70 -10.42
N LYS A 207 3.07 -14.72 -11.01
CA LYS A 207 2.62 -13.47 -10.38
C LYS A 207 3.75 -12.57 -9.92
N ASN A 208 4.88 -12.59 -10.63
CA ASN A 208 5.99 -11.69 -10.37
C ASN A 208 5.96 -10.47 -11.31
N HIS A 209 6.62 -9.39 -10.88
CA HIS A 209 7.13 -8.36 -11.77
C HIS A 209 8.51 -8.77 -12.28
N VAL A 210 8.84 -8.41 -13.51
CA VAL A 210 10.14 -8.71 -14.09
C VAL A 210 10.91 -7.44 -14.40
N ILE A 211 12.19 -7.45 -14.08
CA ILE A 211 13.15 -6.42 -14.45
C ILE A 211 13.98 -6.96 -15.61
N ILE A 212 13.97 -6.28 -16.73
CA ILE A 212 14.74 -6.65 -17.90
C ILE A 212 15.64 -5.50 -18.37
N PRO A 213 16.77 -5.80 -19.03
CA PRO A 213 17.51 -4.80 -19.79
C PRO A 213 16.71 -4.43 -21.03
N TRP A 214 16.33 -3.15 -21.17
CA TRP A 214 15.41 -2.71 -22.22
C TRP A 214 15.99 -1.62 -23.12
N CYS A 215 15.59 -1.61 -24.39
CA CYS A 215 16.07 -0.69 -25.41
C CYS A 215 15.35 0.67 -25.46
N GLU A 216 14.29 0.88 -24.67
CA GLU A 216 13.42 2.10 -24.68
C GLU A 216 12.76 2.39 -26.03
N ASP A 217 12.49 1.35 -26.81
CA ASP A 217 11.84 1.46 -28.12
C ASP A 217 10.34 1.18 -27.97
N SER A 218 9.49 2.09 -28.42
CA SER A 218 8.02 1.95 -28.31
C SER A 218 7.45 0.78 -29.12
N GLU A 219 7.99 0.53 -30.31
CA GLU A 219 7.58 -0.63 -31.11
C GLU A 219 7.94 -1.95 -30.40
N CYS A 220 9.10 -1.98 -29.74
CA CYS A 220 9.51 -3.11 -28.94
C CYS A 220 8.61 -3.33 -27.72
N GLU A 221 8.08 -2.27 -27.11
CA GLU A 221 7.11 -2.37 -26.01
C GLU A 221 5.81 -3.01 -26.47
N ASP A 222 5.29 -2.60 -27.61
CA ASP A 222 4.08 -3.18 -28.20
C ASP A 222 4.30 -4.68 -28.56
N ASP A 223 5.45 -5.04 -29.10
CA ASP A 223 5.82 -6.43 -29.34
C ASP A 223 5.89 -7.27 -28.05
N ILE A 224 6.47 -6.73 -26.97
CA ILE A 224 6.50 -7.38 -25.64
C ILE A 224 5.09 -7.66 -25.16
N LYS A 225 4.21 -6.68 -25.25
CA LYS A 225 2.81 -6.79 -24.84
C LYS A 225 2.08 -7.88 -25.64
N ASP A 226 2.17 -7.82 -26.97
CA ASP A 226 1.46 -8.74 -27.85
C ASP A 226 1.98 -10.17 -27.74
N ARG A 227 3.29 -10.35 -27.68
CA ARG A 227 3.93 -11.65 -27.58
C ARG A 227 3.65 -12.32 -26.23
N SER A 228 3.71 -11.56 -25.13
CA SER A 228 3.42 -12.10 -23.81
C SER A 228 1.93 -12.44 -23.60
N ALA A 229 1.01 -11.73 -24.27
CA ALA A 229 -0.41 -12.08 -24.31
C ALA A 229 -0.68 -13.40 -25.05
N ARG A 230 -0.07 -13.60 -26.22
CA ARG A 230 -0.26 -14.82 -27.04
C ARG A 230 0.21 -16.09 -26.33
N ILE A 231 1.34 -16.03 -25.64
CA ILE A 231 1.87 -17.18 -24.90
C ILE A 231 0.95 -17.54 -23.73
N SER A 232 0.34 -16.57 -23.07
CA SER A 232 -0.64 -16.81 -22.01
C SER A 232 -1.92 -17.49 -22.50
N LEU A 233 -2.35 -17.22 -23.74
CA LEU A 233 -3.53 -17.82 -24.36
C LEU A 233 -3.26 -19.23 -24.89
N ALA A 234 -1.99 -19.57 -25.18
CA ALA A 234 -1.60 -20.88 -25.69
C ALA A 234 -1.34 -21.92 -24.59
N GLY A 235 -1.22 -21.52 -23.33
CA GLY A 235 -1.12 -22.42 -22.17
C GLY A 235 -2.49 -23.00 -21.81
N GLU A 236 -2.52 -24.29 -21.43
CA GLU A 236 -3.73 -25.03 -21.07
C GLU A 236 -4.65 -24.25 -20.14
N ALA A 237 -5.97 -24.47 -20.26
CA ALA A 237 -7.06 -23.85 -19.52
C ALA A 237 -6.72 -23.60 -18.05
N GLN A 238 -6.13 -22.47 -17.78
CA GLN A 238 -5.78 -22.04 -16.45
C GLN A 238 -6.76 -20.95 -16.07
N ASP A 239 -7.25 -21.09 -14.86
CA ASP A 239 -8.08 -20.17 -14.12
C ASP A 239 -8.65 -19.01 -14.98
N GLU A 240 -9.96 -19.05 -15.27
CA GLU A 240 -10.68 -18.01 -16.01
C GLU A 240 -10.43 -16.58 -15.47
N ARG A 241 -9.76 -16.48 -14.30
CA ARG A 241 -9.34 -15.25 -13.64
C ARG A 241 -7.88 -14.85 -13.94
N ALA A 242 -7.11 -15.67 -14.66
CA ALA A 242 -5.77 -15.29 -15.07
C ALA A 242 -5.84 -14.18 -16.11
N PRO A 243 -5.14 -13.04 -15.91
CA PRO A 243 -5.22 -11.96 -16.89
C PRO A 243 -4.62 -12.40 -18.22
N SER A 244 -5.46 -12.45 -19.26
CA SER A 244 -5.06 -12.64 -20.65
C SER A 244 -4.29 -11.44 -21.21
N MET A 245 -3.98 -10.46 -20.37
CA MET A 245 -3.34 -9.22 -20.79
C MET A 245 -1.83 -9.39 -20.91
N GLY A 246 -1.29 -8.82 -21.97
CA GLY A 246 0.16 -8.73 -22.19
C GLY A 246 0.87 -7.88 -21.15
N ALA A 247 2.15 -8.12 -20.99
CA ALA A 247 3.00 -7.32 -20.10
C ALA A 247 3.17 -5.90 -20.63
N LYS A 248 3.25 -4.94 -19.73
CA LYS A 248 3.50 -3.52 -20.03
C LYS A 248 4.69 -3.03 -19.21
N SER A 249 5.39 -2.04 -19.71
CA SER A 249 6.34 -1.29 -18.91
C SER A 249 5.61 -0.61 -17.75
N LEU A 250 6.15 -0.73 -16.55
CA LEU A 250 5.59 -0.12 -15.34
C LEU A 250 6.38 1.11 -14.92
N CYS A 251 7.69 0.97 -14.83
CA CYS A 251 8.61 2.07 -14.55
C CYS A 251 10.04 1.71 -14.90
N ILE A 252 10.86 2.72 -15.07
CA ILE A 252 12.32 2.65 -15.03
C ILE A 252 12.71 2.98 -13.58
N PRO A 253 13.25 2.04 -12.80
CA PRO A 253 13.69 2.34 -11.43
C PRO A 253 14.70 3.50 -11.42
N PHE A 254 14.51 4.47 -10.55
CA PHE A 254 15.46 5.59 -10.41
C PHE A 254 16.83 5.11 -9.96
N ASP A 255 16.85 4.14 -9.05
CA ASP A 255 18.08 3.49 -8.62
C ASP A 255 18.34 2.25 -9.48
N GLN A 256 19.32 2.35 -10.35
CA GLN A 256 19.80 1.26 -11.21
C GLN A 256 20.92 0.45 -10.55
N SER A 257 21.45 0.91 -9.41
CA SER A 257 22.61 0.30 -8.73
C SER A 257 22.39 -1.13 -8.23
N PRO A 258 21.16 -1.58 -7.89
CA PRO A 258 20.91 -2.97 -7.52
C PRO A 258 21.07 -3.97 -8.68
N TYR A 259 21.14 -3.47 -9.92
CA TYR A 259 21.26 -4.31 -11.12
C TYR A 259 22.69 -4.28 -11.69
N PRO A 260 23.10 -5.30 -12.46
CA PRO A 260 24.39 -5.26 -13.16
C PRO A 260 24.53 -4.00 -14.04
N PRO A 261 25.77 -3.55 -14.34
CA PRO A 261 25.98 -2.48 -15.32
C PRO A 261 25.25 -2.80 -16.62
N ILE A 262 24.55 -1.82 -17.20
CA ILE A 262 23.70 -2.02 -18.37
C ILE A 262 24.48 -2.28 -19.65
N GLU A 263 25.76 -1.86 -19.67
CA GLU A 263 26.66 -1.99 -20.83
C GLU A 263 26.86 -3.47 -21.19
N GLY A 264 26.71 -3.77 -22.47
CA GLY A 264 26.84 -5.13 -23.00
C GLY A 264 25.56 -5.97 -22.93
N HIS A 265 24.54 -5.54 -22.18
CA HIS A 265 23.25 -6.20 -22.17
C HIS A 265 22.43 -5.85 -23.42
N LYS A 266 21.62 -6.80 -23.85
CA LYS A 266 20.68 -6.66 -24.98
C LYS A 266 19.25 -6.83 -24.50
N CYS A 267 18.33 -6.12 -25.13
CA CYS A 267 16.90 -6.31 -24.89
C CYS A 267 16.50 -7.74 -25.22
N PRO A 268 15.86 -8.51 -24.29
CA PRO A 268 15.50 -9.91 -24.52
C PRO A 268 14.49 -10.09 -25.65
N GLN A 269 13.69 -9.06 -25.97
CA GLN A 269 12.69 -9.09 -27.03
C GLN A 269 13.30 -8.88 -28.42
N CYS A 270 14.05 -7.79 -28.62
CA CYS A 270 14.47 -7.37 -29.95
C CYS A 270 15.97 -7.52 -30.23
N GLY A 271 16.79 -7.86 -29.21
CA GLY A 271 18.25 -8.01 -29.34
C GLY A 271 19.01 -6.69 -29.51
N LYS A 272 18.36 -5.53 -29.57
CA LYS A 272 19.00 -4.21 -29.59
C LYS A 272 19.79 -3.97 -28.30
N PRO A 273 20.84 -3.13 -28.30
CA PRO A 273 21.51 -2.73 -27.07
C PRO A 273 20.51 -2.15 -26.04
N ALA A 274 20.62 -2.60 -24.81
CA ALA A 274 19.78 -2.07 -23.74
C ALA A 274 20.29 -0.69 -23.27
N LYS A 275 19.37 0.17 -22.84
CA LYS A 275 19.66 1.50 -22.31
C LYS A 275 19.49 1.58 -20.80
N CYS A 276 18.53 0.83 -20.24
CA CYS A 276 18.23 0.83 -18.82
C CYS A 276 17.56 -0.49 -18.39
N TRP A 277 17.58 -0.73 -17.08
CA TRP A 277 16.76 -1.76 -16.45
C TRP A 277 15.36 -1.23 -16.26
N THR A 278 14.36 -1.95 -16.76
CA THR A 278 12.96 -1.53 -16.73
C THR A 278 12.08 -2.63 -16.15
N MET A 279 11.14 -2.22 -15.33
CA MET A 279 10.16 -3.13 -14.72
C MET A 279 8.97 -3.31 -15.64
N PHE A 280 8.63 -4.57 -15.89
CA PHE A 280 7.45 -5.00 -16.62
C PHE A 280 6.53 -5.83 -15.73
N GLY A 281 5.24 -5.75 -15.98
CA GLY A 281 4.24 -6.52 -15.27
C GLY A 281 2.92 -6.55 -16.01
N ARG A 282 2.01 -7.40 -15.54
CA ARG A 282 0.62 -7.38 -15.98
C ARG A 282 -0.19 -6.46 -15.10
N SER A 283 -1.02 -5.62 -15.70
CA SER A 283 -1.97 -4.77 -15.00
C SER A 283 -3.39 -5.27 -15.25
N TYR A 284 -4.22 -5.18 -14.23
CA TYR A 284 -5.64 -5.50 -14.30
C TYR A 284 -6.45 -4.32 -14.87
#